data_0422c5fa5296de92a0e84a0d6872b98a
#
_entry.id   0422c5fa5296de92a0e84a0d6872b98a
#
_cell.length_a   1.000
_cell.length_b   1.000
_cell.length_c   1.000
_cell.angle_alpha   90.00
_cell.angle_beta   90.00
_cell.angle_gamma   90.00
#
_symmetry.space_group_name_H-M   'P 1'
#
loop_
_entity.id
_entity.type
_entity.pdbx_description
1 polymer ?
#
loop_
_entity_poly.entity_id
_entity_poly.type
_entity_poly.pdbx_seq_one_letter_code
_entity_poly.pdbx_strand_id
1 'polypeptide(L)'
;VKPEPLNLNSRSAVLMDAGNNIGILENDYGAVNVDMMLLQDLMGENCELEMISGGCDKDCHRRRFKTKLIAMGMCGYDRVIVEPSGIFDVDEFFDALYEEPLDKWYQIGNVITILDARLEEKLQPQAEYILASEAADAGCIVLSKSQEASGEEISGTVKHLNRALESVKCKRRFTENEILNKDWEKFTDEDFQRIFNSGYVMEDFEKQCFDEKEGFQSLYFMELKSSETQLENAAHKILDDPECGNVFRIKGFVKLVESAAAVTENEKMNSGSAQKASTDNIWLELNATRKEFSLKPISTGQEVVIVIGENMNEARIREYLGTANIK
;
A
#
# COMPACT_ATOMS: atom_id res chain seq x y z
N VAL A 1 5.46 4.58 -1.42
CA VAL A 1 5.66 3.12 -1.30
C VAL A 1 4.76 2.65 -0.17
N LYS A 2 3.57 2.08 -0.50
CA LYS A 2 2.71 1.52 0.54
C LYS A 2 3.44 0.41 1.28
N PRO A 3 3.47 0.40 2.61
CA PRO A 3 3.97 -0.72 3.38
C PRO A 3 3.07 -1.95 3.17
N GLU A 4 3.61 -3.11 3.41
CA GLU A 4 2.84 -4.35 3.36
C GLU A 4 1.66 -4.30 4.35
N PRO A 5 0.48 -4.88 4.01
CA PRO A 5 -0.73 -4.86 4.86
C PRO A 5 -0.54 -5.49 6.25
N LEU A 6 0.53 -6.23 6.42
CA LEU A 6 0.95 -6.82 7.69
C LEU A 6 1.06 -5.82 8.87
N ASN A 7 1.37 -4.56 8.60
CA ASN A 7 1.47 -3.54 9.66
C ASN A 7 0.11 -3.12 10.22
N LEU A 8 -0.91 -3.01 9.37
CA LEU A 8 -2.27 -2.72 9.81
C LEU A 8 -2.85 -3.89 10.63
N ASN A 9 -2.65 -5.11 10.13
CA ASN A 9 -3.07 -6.35 10.80
C ASN A 9 -2.53 -6.44 12.23
N SER A 10 -1.22 -6.25 12.40
CA SER A 10 -0.58 -6.37 13.71
C SER A 10 -1.05 -5.31 14.70
N ARG A 11 -1.26 -4.07 14.23
CA ARG A 11 -1.74 -2.95 15.07
C ARG A 11 -3.18 -3.14 15.50
N SER A 12 -4.03 -3.49 14.56
CA SER A 12 -5.45 -3.72 14.83
C SER A 12 -5.61 -4.88 15.81
N ALA A 13 -4.87 -5.96 15.65
CA ALA A 13 -4.89 -7.09 16.56
C ALA A 13 -4.51 -6.68 17.99
N VAL A 14 -3.39 -5.93 18.17
CA VAL A 14 -2.96 -5.47 19.51
C VAL A 14 -4.01 -4.56 20.17
N LEU A 15 -4.65 -3.67 19.41
CA LEU A 15 -5.69 -2.79 19.94
C LEU A 15 -6.98 -3.56 20.28
N MET A 16 -7.36 -4.54 19.46
CA MET A 16 -8.51 -5.42 19.75
C MET A 16 -8.27 -6.28 20.99
N ASP A 17 -7.08 -6.84 21.15
CA ASP A 17 -6.68 -7.61 22.33
C ASP A 17 -6.72 -6.75 23.61
N ALA A 18 -6.49 -5.44 23.47
CA ALA A 18 -6.68 -4.47 24.55
C ALA A 18 -8.15 -4.08 24.79
N GLY A 19 -9.10 -4.69 24.06
CA GLY A 19 -10.54 -4.49 24.24
C GLY A 19 -11.13 -3.26 23.54
N ASN A 20 -10.41 -2.66 22.59
CA ASN A 20 -10.94 -1.52 21.83
C ASN A 20 -11.84 -1.97 20.68
N ASN A 21 -12.88 -1.18 20.39
CA ASN A 21 -13.66 -1.27 19.18
C ASN A 21 -13.02 -0.39 18.10
N ILE A 22 -12.62 -0.98 16.96
CA ILE A 22 -11.74 -0.34 15.98
C ILE A 22 -12.46 -0.18 14.65
N GLY A 23 -12.38 1.01 14.09
CA GLY A 23 -12.66 1.25 12.67
C GLY A 23 -11.36 1.35 11.87
N ILE A 24 -11.25 0.65 10.77
CA ILE A 24 -10.17 0.81 9.81
C ILE A 24 -10.73 1.54 8.59
N LEU A 25 -10.11 2.64 8.21
CA LEU A 25 -10.45 3.38 7.01
C LEU A 25 -9.28 3.30 6.03
N GLU A 26 -9.47 2.52 5.00
CA GLU A 26 -8.53 2.45 3.91
C GLU A 26 -8.92 3.40 2.80
N ASN A 27 -7.99 4.26 2.43
CA ASN A 27 -8.17 5.31 1.46
C ASN A 27 -7.29 5.03 0.24
N ASP A 28 -7.82 4.29 -0.74
CA ASP A 28 -7.12 4.03 -1.99
C ASP A 28 -7.67 4.92 -3.11
N TYR A 29 -6.78 5.54 -3.86
CA TYR A 29 -7.13 6.33 -5.05
C TYR A 29 -7.63 5.46 -6.20
N GLY A 30 -7.48 4.15 -6.09
CA GLY A 30 -7.80 3.17 -7.11
C GLY A 30 -9.29 2.82 -7.21
N ALA A 31 -9.69 2.34 -8.39
CA ALA A 31 -11.04 1.81 -8.61
C ALA A 31 -11.28 0.46 -7.91
N VAL A 32 -10.21 -0.25 -7.58
CA VAL A 32 -10.23 -1.57 -6.91
C VAL A 32 -9.22 -1.56 -5.77
N ASN A 33 -9.68 -1.88 -4.57
CA ASN A 33 -8.83 -1.95 -3.41
C ASN A 33 -8.34 -3.39 -3.18
N VAL A 34 -7.06 -3.60 -3.50
CA VAL A 34 -6.36 -4.88 -3.32
C VAL A 34 -6.07 -5.14 -1.84
N ASP A 35 -5.75 -4.10 -1.10
CA ASP A 35 -5.29 -4.20 0.29
C ASP A 35 -6.45 -4.59 1.23
N MET A 36 -7.71 -4.20 0.89
CA MET A 36 -8.91 -4.61 1.63
C MET A 36 -9.06 -6.14 1.74
N MET A 37 -8.71 -6.86 0.68
CA MET A 37 -8.84 -8.31 0.69
C MET A 37 -7.90 -8.98 1.70
N LEU A 38 -6.75 -8.37 1.95
CA LEU A 38 -5.77 -8.84 2.91
C LEU A 38 -6.16 -8.53 4.37
N LEU A 39 -7.09 -7.59 4.57
CA LEU A 39 -7.58 -7.17 5.87
C LEU A 39 -8.88 -7.88 6.28
N GLN A 40 -9.50 -8.66 5.39
CA GLN A 40 -10.78 -9.32 5.68
C GLN A 40 -10.75 -10.24 6.90
N ASP A 41 -9.62 -10.89 7.16
CA ASP A 41 -9.45 -11.79 8.30
C ASP A 41 -9.48 -11.06 9.67
N LEU A 42 -9.33 -9.73 9.67
CA LEU A 42 -9.44 -8.89 10.88
C LEU A 42 -10.88 -8.52 11.23
N MET A 43 -11.79 -8.63 10.28
CA MET A 43 -13.18 -8.21 10.47
C MET A 43 -13.88 -9.10 11.49
N GLY A 44 -14.59 -8.50 12.43
CA GLY A 44 -15.29 -9.18 13.49
C GLY A 44 -16.12 -8.23 14.35
N GLU A 45 -16.56 -8.71 15.52
CA GLU A 45 -17.41 -7.92 16.40
C GLU A 45 -16.79 -6.60 16.87
N ASN A 46 -15.46 -6.52 16.93
CA ASN A 46 -14.71 -5.36 17.45
C ASN A 46 -13.83 -4.69 16.37
N CYS A 47 -14.01 -5.04 15.11
CA CYS A 47 -13.25 -4.43 14.01
C CYS A 47 -14.08 -4.35 12.74
N GLU A 48 -14.30 -3.15 12.25
CA GLU A 48 -14.93 -2.90 10.96
C GLU A 48 -13.95 -2.23 10.00
N LEU A 49 -14.03 -2.65 8.75
CA LEU A 49 -13.22 -2.13 7.66
C LEU A 49 -14.10 -1.31 6.73
N GLU A 50 -13.74 -0.06 6.53
CA GLU A 50 -14.37 0.86 5.63
C GLU A 50 -13.39 1.31 4.55
N MET A 51 -13.89 1.56 3.37
CA MET A 51 -13.07 1.87 2.21
C MET A 51 -13.54 3.15 1.51
N ILE A 52 -12.56 3.90 1.02
CA ILE A 52 -12.78 4.95 0.04
C ILE A 52 -12.06 4.53 -1.23
N SER A 53 -12.82 4.33 -2.29
CA SER A 53 -12.27 4.00 -3.60
C SER A 53 -12.75 4.99 -4.65
N GLY A 54 -11.88 5.29 -5.59
CA GLY A 54 -12.17 6.14 -6.74
C GLY A 54 -12.52 7.58 -6.39
N GLY A 55 -12.43 8.42 -7.35
CA GLY A 55 -12.81 9.84 -7.33
C GLY A 55 -12.53 10.37 -8.72
N CYS A 56 -13.35 11.32 -9.19
CA CYS A 56 -13.11 11.97 -10.47
C CYS A 56 -12.02 13.04 -10.36
N ASP A 57 -11.78 13.55 -9.15
CA ASP A 57 -10.78 14.56 -8.83
C ASP A 57 -10.50 14.59 -7.32
N LYS A 58 -9.51 15.38 -6.89
CA LYS A 58 -9.11 15.58 -5.49
C LYS A 58 -10.26 16.02 -4.60
N ASP A 59 -11.08 16.96 -5.06
CA ASP A 59 -12.19 17.50 -4.28
C ASP A 59 -13.28 16.47 -4.04
N CYS A 60 -13.55 15.61 -5.02
CA CYS A 60 -14.48 14.50 -4.87
C CYS A 60 -13.96 13.50 -3.84
N HIS A 61 -12.66 13.19 -3.90
CA HIS A 61 -12.01 12.28 -2.99
C HIS A 61 -12.02 12.80 -1.55
N ARG A 62 -11.66 14.07 -1.33
CA ARG A 62 -11.72 14.76 -0.03
C ARG A 62 -13.13 14.74 0.57
N ARG A 63 -14.17 15.02 -0.24
CA ARG A 63 -15.57 14.95 0.22
C ARG A 63 -15.99 13.54 0.63
N ARG A 64 -15.61 12.53 -0.13
CA ARG A 64 -15.87 11.12 0.24
C ARG A 64 -15.18 10.73 1.54
N PHE A 65 -13.92 11.12 1.69
CA PHE A 65 -13.14 10.91 2.91
C PHE A 65 -13.84 11.52 4.12
N LYS A 66 -14.20 12.81 4.07
CA LYS A 66 -14.94 13.48 5.14
C LYS A 66 -16.28 12.80 5.44
N THR A 67 -17.05 12.45 4.41
CA THR A 67 -18.34 11.77 4.59
C THR A 67 -18.18 10.42 5.29
N LYS A 68 -17.13 9.66 4.95
CA LYS A 68 -16.86 8.37 5.55
C LYS A 68 -16.45 8.52 7.02
N LEU A 69 -15.59 9.47 7.34
CA LEU A 69 -15.24 9.78 8.72
C LEU A 69 -16.45 10.20 9.56
N ILE A 70 -17.37 10.98 8.99
CA ILE A 70 -18.64 11.34 9.65
C ILE A 70 -19.44 10.06 9.97
N ALA A 71 -19.59 9.16 9.01
CA ALA A 71 -20.31 7.91 9.22
C ALA A 71 -19.64 7.05 10.32
N MET A 72 -18.33 6.92 10.28
CA MET A 72 -17.56 6.16 11.27
C MET A 72 -17.63 6.81 12.67
N GLY A 73 -17.64 8.13 12.77
CA GLY A 73 -17.82 8.84 14.04
C GLY A 73 -19.18 8.55 14.70
N MET A 74 -20.20 8.19 13.89
CA MET A 74 -21.52 7.79 14.41
C MET A 74 -21.55 6.33 14.88
N CYS A 75 -20.61 5.48 14.48
CA CYS A 75 -20.55 4.07 14.87
C CYS A 75 -19.98 3.87 16.27
N GLY A 76 -19.31 4.87 16.86
CA GLY A 76 -18.83 4.81 18.24
C GLY A 76 -17.56 3.97 18.42
N TYR A 77 -16.66 3.98 17.45
CA TYR A 77 -15.35 3.35 17.60
C TYR A 77 -14.49 4.07 18.64
N ASP A 78 -13.73 3.30 19.41
CA ASP A 78 -12.75 3.82 20.36
C ASP A 78 -11.52 4.37 19.60
N ARG A 79 -11.20 3.74 18.47
CA ARG A 79 -10.08 4.11 17.60
C ARG A 79 -10.47 3.98 16.13
N VAL A 80 -10.04 4.94 15.34
CA VAL A 80 -10.09 4.85 13.88
C VAL A 80 -8.66 4.88 13.35
N ILE A 81 -8.27 3.81 12.66
CA ILE A 81 -6.99 3.73 11.99
C ILE A 81 -7.22 4.11 10.54
N VAL A 82 -6.54 5.14 10.08
CA VAL A 82 -6.63 5.56 8.68
C VAL A 82 -5.34 5.20 7.96
N GLU A 83 -5.45 4.43 6.88
CA GLU A 83 -4.37 4.24 5.93
C GLU A 83 -4.64 5.08 4.69
N PRO A 84 -3.98 6.23 4.54
CA PRO A 84 -4.14 7.05 3.35
C PRO A 84 -3.42 6.42 2.16
N SER A 85 -3.84 6.79 0.95
CA SER A 85 -3.07 6.52 -0.26
C SER A 85 -1.65 7.08 -0.13
N GLY A 86 -0.63 6.35 -0.64
CA GLY A 86 0.77 6.80 -0.60
C GLY A 86 1.11 8.04 -1.43
N ILE A 87 0.12 8.77 -1.91
CA ILE A 87 0.21 10.08 -2.58
C ILE A 87 -0.61 11.14 -1.85
N PHE A 88 -1.09 10.84 -0.65
CA PHE A 88 -1.96 11.70 0.12
C PHE A 88 -1.14 12.75 0.88
N ASP A 89 -1.58 14.00 0.82
CA ASP A 89 -1.00 15.08 1.60
C ASP A 89 -1.53 15.02 3.05
N VAL A 90 -0.63 14.88 4.02
CA VAL A 90 -0.96 14.77 5.45
C VAL A 90 -1.68 16.03 5.96
N ASP A 91 -1.34 17.19 5.44
CA ASP A 91 -2.00 18.46 5.79
C ASP A 91 -3.47 18.48 5.38
N GLU A 92 -3.81 17.93 4.19
CA GLU A 92 -5.21 17.84 3.76
C GLU A 92 -6.04 16.94 4.69
N PHE A 93 -5.39 15.95 5.30
CA PHE A 93 -6.02 15.11 6.31
C PHE A 93 -6.32 15.89 7.59
N PHE A 94 -5.35 16.62 8.10
CA PHE A 94 -5.54 17.46 9.27
C PHE A 94 -6.59 18.54 9.04
N ASP A 95 -6.55 19.22 7.90
CA ASP A 95 -7.57 20.20 7.51
C ASP A 95 -8.98 19.60 7.55
N ALA A 96 -9.16 18.38 7.04
CA ALA A 96 -10.44 17.70 7.08
C ALA A 96 -10.91 17.39 8.51
N LEU A 97 -9.99 16.99 9.42
CA LEU A 97 -10.32 16.71 10.81
C LEU A 97 -10.65 17.96 11.64
N TYR A 98 -10.11 19.11 11.27
CA TYR A 98 -10.42 20.39 11.94
C TYR A 98 -11.71 21.04 11.43
N GLU A 99 -12.36 20.48 10.40
CA GLU A 99 -13.67 20.95 9.94
C GLU A 99 -14.82 20.33 10.75
N GLU A 100 -15.89 21.12 11.02
CA GLU A 100 -17.12 20.59 11.62
C GLU A 100 -17.77 19.49 10.76
N PRO A 101 -18.31 18.42 11.38
CA PRO A 101 -18.38 18.09 12.81
C PRO A 101 -17.19 17.27 13.33
N LEU A 102 -16.19 16.96 12.49
CA LEU A 102 -15.10 16.02 12.81
C LEU A 102 -14.22 16.54 13.95
N ASP A 103 -14.02 17.85 14.04
CA ASP A 103 -13.29 18.52 15.11
C ASP A 103 -13.85 18.25 16.52
N LYS A 104 -15.13 17.91 16.61
CA LYS A 104 -15.81 17.59 17.87
C LYS A 104 -15.84 16.10 18.19
N TRP A 105 -15.63 15.26 17.17
CA TRP A 105 -15.79 13.82 17.29
C TRP A 105 -14.46 13.06 17.32
N TYR A 106 -13.44 13.64 16.73
CA TYR A 106 -12.13 13.01 16.61
C TYR A 106 -11.05 13.79 17.33
N GLN A 107 -10.14 13.03 17.90
CA GLN A 107 -8.86 13.55 18.41
C GLN A 107 -7.75 12.80 17.66
N ILE A 108 -6.80 13.55 17.10
CA ILE A 108 -5.63 12.99 16.46
C ILE A 108 -4.80 12.28 17.53
N GLY A 109 -4.57 10.99 17.35
CA GLY A 109 -3.76 10.19 18.25
C GLY A 109 -2.31 10.15 17.83
N ASN A 110 -2.06 9.47 16.70
CA ASN A 110 -0.70 9.20 16.24
C ASN A 110 -0.60 9.39 14.74
N VAL A 111 0.53 9.94 14.28
CA VAL A 111 0.96 9.91 12.88
C VAL A 111 2.18 9.02 12.79
N ILE A 112 2.09 7.99 11.97
CA ILE A 112 3.13 6.98 11.83
C ILE A 112 3.50 6.90 10.36
N THR A 113 4.75 7.19 10.06
CA THR A 113 5.28 7.08 8.69
C THR A 113 6.06 5.79 8.55
N ILE A 114 5.77 5.03 7.51
CA ILE A 114 6.44 3.76 7.23
C ILE A 114 7.24 3.91 5.94
N LEU A 115 8.54 3.68 6.04
CA LEU A 115 9.47 3.81 4.93
C LEU A 115 10.13 2.47 4.63
N ASP A 116 10.45 2.20 3.37
CA ASP A 116 11.30 1.07 2.99
C ASP A 116 12.73 1.33 3.50
N ALA A 117 13.31 0.38 4.23
CA ALA A 117 14.67 0.49 4.75
C ALA A 117 15.74 0.59 3.65
N ARG A 118 15.39 0.22 2.42
CA ARG A 118 16.23 0.27 1.22
C ARG A 118 15.73 1.34 0.24
N LEU A 119 15.41 2.53 0.77
CA LEU A 119 14.93 3.66 -0.05
C LEU A 119 15.95 3.94 -1.17
N GLU A 120 15.45 4.28 -2.36
CA GLU A 120 16.32 4.66 -3.47
C GLU A 120 17.09 5.94 -3.15
N GLU A 121 18.32 6.05 -3.61
CA GLU A 121 19.19 7.21 -3.31
C GLU A 121 18.61 8.52 -3.86
N LYS A 122 17.83 8.44 -4.94
CA LYS A 122 17.15 9.57 -5.57
C LYS A 122 15.73 9.18 -5.93
N LEU A 123 14.78 9.98 -5.49
CA LEU A 123 13.39 9.91 -5.91
C LEU A 123 13.08 11.05 -6.90
N GLN A 124 11.94 10.93 -7.58
CA GLN A 124 11.40 12.03 -8.36
C GLN A 124 10.96 13.18 -7.45
N PRO A 125 10.94 14.44 -7.92
CA PRO A 125 10.65 15.60 -7.08
C PRO A 125 9.35 15.50 -6.30
N GLN A 126 8.30 14.95 -6.88
CA GLN A 126 7.02 14.74 -6.20
C GLN A 126 7.14 13.68 -5.08
N ALA A 127 7.84 12.57 -5.34
CA ALA A 127 8.07 11.54 -4.35
C ALA A 127 8.96 12.02 -3.20
N GLU A 128 9.95 12.87 -3.47
CA GLU A 128 10.77 13.55 -2.45
C GLU A 128 9.91 14.46 -1.56
N TYR A 129 9.00 15.22 -2.18
CA TYR A 129 8.08 16.07 -1.43
C TYR A 129 7.13 15.26 -0.55
N ILE A 130 6.53 14.18 -1.08
CA ILE A 130 5.63 13.31 -0.31
C ILE A 130 6.39 12.68 0.86
N LEU A 131 7.59 12.16 0.62
CA LEU A 131 8.46 11.62 1.67
C LEU A 131 8.68 12.66 2.80
N ALA A 132 8.96 13.91 2.42
CA ALA A 132 9.18 14.99 3.38
C ALA A 132 7.89 15.34 4.13
N SER A 133 6.75 15.51 3.45
CA SER A 133 5.48 15.88 4.07
C SER A 133 4.98 14.80 5.04
N GLU A 134 5.05 13.54 4.67
CA GLU A 134 4.66 12.42 5.54
C GLU A 134 5.54 12.30 6.79
N ALA A 135 6.83 12.62 6.66
CA ALA A 135 7.77 12.56 7.78
C ALA A 135 7.75 13.81 8.67
N ALA A 136 7.37 14.96 8.12
CA ALA A 136 7.35 16.21 8.88
C ALA A 136 6.45 16.12 10.13
N ASP A 137 5.28 15.51 9.99
CA ASP A 137 4.28 15.41 11.04
C ASP A 137 4.32 14.10 11.83
N ALA A 138 5.17 13.15 11.42
CA ALA A 138 5.23 11.84 12.04
C ALA A 138 5.63 11.88 13.52
N GLY A 139 4.86 11.28 14.40
CA GLY A 139 5.25 10.99 15.78
C GLY A 139 6.25 9.82 15.85
N CYS A 140 6.15 8.89 14.92
CA CYS A 140 7.04 7.73 14.82
C CYS A 140 7.33 7.41 13.35
N ILE A 141 8.58 7.08 13.06
CA ILE A 141 8.98 6.49 11.78
C ILE A 141 9.36 5.03 12.00
N VAL A 142 8.85 4.16 11.14
CA VAL A 142 9.13 2.73 11.14
C VAL A 142 9.75 2.36 9.80
N LEU A 143 10.88 1.65 9.81
CA LEU A 143 11.45 1.11 8.59
C LEU A 143 10.89 -0.29 8.33
N SER A 144 10.19 -0.44 7.22
CA SER A 144 9.78 -1.74 6.69
C SER A 144 10.97 -2.44 6.03
N LYS A 145 10.91 -3.77 5.96
CA LYS A 145 11.95 -4.62 5.34
C LYS A 145 13.36 -4.42 5.96
N SER A 146 13.42 -4.03 7.22
CA SER A 146 14.68 -3.84 7.93
C SER A 146 15.52 -5.13 8.01
N GLN A 147 14.86 -6.29 7.99
CA GLN A 147 15.52 -7.60 8.01
C GLN A 147 16.28 -7.92 6.71
N GLU A 148 15.94 -7.23 5.62
CA GLU A 148 16.53 -7.41 4.30
C GLU A 148 17.59 -6.33 3.96
N ALA A 149 17.65 -5.28 4.79
CA ALA A 149 18.52 -4.14 4.57
C ALA A 149 19.85 -4.27 5.34
N SER A 150 20.92 -3.86 4.70
CA SER A 150 22.21 -3.65 5.35
C SER A 150 22.21 -2.39 6.22
N GLY A 151 23.13 -2.31 7.18
CA GLY A 151 23.30 -1.10 7.99
C GLY A 151 23.63 0.15 7.16
N GLU A 152 24.32 -0.03 6.02
CA GLU A 152 24.63 1.08 5.10
C GLU A 152 23.38 1.58 4.38
N GLU A 153 22.49 0.71 3.93
CA GLU A 153 21.22 1.05 3.31
C GLU A 153 20.30 1.77 4.29
N ILE A 154 20.19 1.30 5.53
CA ILE A 154 19.42 1.95 6.59
C ILE A 154 19.96 3.36 6.84
N SER A 155 21.26 3.51 7.03
CA SER A 155 21.91 4.81 7.23
C SER A 155 21.71 5.72 6.01
N GLY A 156 21.74 5.15 4.79
CA GLY A 156 21.44 5.83 3.55
C GLY A 156 20.01 6.36 3.52
N THR A 157 19.03 5.55 3.89
CA THR A 157 17.61 5.91 3.99
C THR A 157 17.39 7.06 4.98
N VAL A 158 18.00 7.00 6.16
CA VAL A 158 17.88 8.10 7.17
C VAL A 158 18.50 9.41 6.66
N LYS A 159 19.65 9.34 5.99
CA LYS A 159 20.27 10.51 5.36
C LYS A 159 19.40 11.08 4.24
N HIS A 160 18.81 10.21 3.43
CA HIS A 160 17.91 10.62 2.36
C HIS A 160 16.67 11.34 2.92
N LEU A 161 16.01 10.74 3.93
CA LEU A 161 14.89 11.34 4.63
C LEU A 161 15.21 12.76 5.12
N ASN A 162 16.37 12.93 5.77
CA ASN A 162 16.79 14.25 6.26
C ASN A 162 17.07 15.25 5.13
N ARG A 163 17.56 14.81 3.97
CA ARG A 163 17.70 15.67 2.78
C ARG A 163 16.34 16.09 2.22
N ALA A 164 15.39 15.15 2.17
CA ALA A 164 14.03 15.44 1.72
C ALA A 164 13.36 16.50 2.61
N LEU A 165 13.45 16.36 3.95
CA LEU A 165 12.98 17.36 4.90
C LEU A 165 13.66 18.74 4.73
N GLU A 166 14.97 18.75 4.44
CA GLU A 166 15.70 19.98 4.17
C GLU A 166 15.24 20.67 2.90
N SER A 167 14.91 19.90 1.85
CA SER A 167 14.45 20.43 0.56
C SER A 167 13.16 21.23 0.67
N VAL A 168 12.29 20.89 1.63
CA VAL A 168 11.05 21.59 1.94
C VAL A 168 11.20 22.58 3.12
N LYS A 169 12.43 22.88 3.52
CA LYS A 169 12.77 23.79 4.64
C LYS A 169 12.18 23.37 5.99
N CYS A 170 11.80 22.11 6.14
CA CYS A 170 11.43 21.56 7.43
C CYS A 170 12.64 21.54 8.36
N LYS A 171 12.45 21.94 9.63
CA LYS A 171 13.54 21.98 10.64
C LYS A 171 13.82 20.63 11.26
N ARG A 172 12.89 19.70 11.11
CA ARG A 172 12.96 18.39 11.75
C ARG A 172 14.07 17.55 11.14
N ARG A 173 14.75 16.78 11.99
CA ARG A 173 15.77 15.80 11.59
C ARG A 173 15.62 14.55 12.44
N PHE A 174 15.93 13.42 11.83
CA PHE A 174 15.87 12.11 12.47
C PHE A 174 17.25 11.50 12.57
N THR A 175 17.49 10.81 13.68
CA THR A 175 18.63 9.93 13.87
C THR A 175 18.18 8.48 13.80
N GLU A 176 19.10 7.55 13.53
CA GLU A 176 18.78 6.11 13.47
C GLU A 176 18.13 5.58 14.77
N ASN A 177 18.46 6.18 15.93
CA ASN A 177 17.92 5.77 17.23
C ASN A 177 16.47 6.23 17.45
N GLU A 178 16.02 7.24 16.72
CA GLU A 178 14.65 7.75 16.80
C GLU A 178 13.68 6.97 15.91
N ILE A 179 14.22 6.20 14.96
CA ILE A 179 13.48 5.40 13.99
C ILE A 179 13.37 3.98 14.50
N LEU A 180 12.19 3.37 14.36
CA LEU A 180 12.02 1.95 14.60
C LEU A 180 12.56 1.15 13.41
N ASN A 181 13.74 0.61 13.62
CA ASN A 181 14.51 -0.15 12.66
C ASN A 181 14.64 -1.60 13.14
N LYS A 182 13.57 -2.36 13.03
CA LYS A 182 13.50 -3.73 13.54
C LYS A 182 12.57 -4.54 12.66
N ASP A 183 12.91 -5.81 12.48
CA ASP A 183 12.02 -6.78 11.86
C ASP A 183 10.68 -6.80 12.62
N TRP A 184 9.59 -6.57 11.93
CA TRP A 184 8.27 -6.44 12.52
C TRP A 184 7.81 -7.73 13.23
N GLU A 185 8.26 -8.92 12.78
CA GLU A 185 7.98 -10.20 13.46
C GLU A 185 8.61 -10.27 14.86
N LYS A 186 9.62 -9.43 15.11
CA LYS A 186 10.31 -9.31 16.38
C LYS A 186 9.88 -8.10 17.21
N PHE A 187 8.79 -7.43 16.81
CA PHE A 187 8.24 -6.35 17.62
C PHE A 187 7.74 -6.90 18.95
N THR A 188 8.11 -6.20 20.01
CA THR A 188 7.68 -6.48 21.38
C THR A 188 6.53 -5.56 21.76
N ASP A 189 5.87 -5.86 22.88
CA ASP A 189 4.85 -4.97 23.43
C ASP A 189 5.38 -3.55 23.69
N GLU A 190 6.67 -3.43 24.03
CA GLU A 190 7.31 -2.13 24.22
C GLU A 190 7.44 -1.35 22.90
N ASP A 191 7.75 -2.04 21.79
CA ASP A 191 7.80 -1.42 20.45
C ASP A 191 6.40 -0.91 20.06
N PHE A 192 5.35 -1.72 20.29
CA PHE A 192 3.97 -1.30 20.05
C PHE A 192 3.56 -0.15 20.96
N GLN A 193 3.90 -0.18 22.24
CA GLN A 193 3.64 0.94 23.16
C GLN A 193 4.35 2.22 22.72
N ARG A 194 5.56 2.11 22.22
CA ARG A 194 6.29 3.26 21.64
C ARG A 194 5.53 3.83 20.45
N ILE A 195 5.03 2.98 19.54
CA ILE A 195 4.23 3.41 18.39
C ILE A 195 2.93 4.07 18.86
N PHE A 196 2.16 3.45 19.76
CA PHE A 196 0.86 3.95 20.21
C PHE A 196 0.95 5.25 21.03
N ASN A 197 2.08 5.51 21.66
CA ASN A 197 2.31 6.72 22.45
C ASN A 197 3.14 7.77 21.71
N SER A 198 3.44 7.58 20.43
CA SER A 198 4.30 8.48 19.67
C SER A 198 3.69 9.86 19.40
N GLY A 199 2.36 9.95 19.42
CA GLY A 199 1.66 11.17 19.08
C GLY A 199 1.88 11.63 17.64
N TYR A 200 1.96 12.93 17.46
CA TYR A 200 2.28 13.59 16.19
C TYR A 200 2.94 14.94 16.47
N VAL A 201 3.54 15.51 15.44
CA VAL A 201 4.14 16.86 15.49
C VAL A 201 3.49 17.65 14.35
N MET A 202 3.29 18.94 14.54
CA MET A 202 2.90 19.85 13.46
C MET A 202 4.12 20.73 13.16
N GLU A 203 4.79 20.42 12.07
CA GLU A 203 5.97 21.16 11.64
C GLU A 203 5.68 22.01 10.41
N ASP A 204 6.20 23.22 10.41
CA ASP A 204 6.12 24.09 9.25
C ASP A 204 7.10 23.63 8.16
N PHE A 205 6.61 23.50 6.93
CA PHE A 205 7.42 23.24 5.75
C PHE A 205 6.84 23.93 4.51
N GLU A 206 7.68 24.11 3.49
CA GLU A 206 7.22 24.73 2.23
C GLU A 206 6.39 23.77 1.41
N LYS A 207 5.12 24.09 1.16
CA LYS A 207 4.25 23.34 0.27
C LYS A 207 4.68 23.51 -1.19
N GLN A 208 4.78 22.40 -1.89
CA GLN A 208 5.04 22.34 -3.32
C GLN A 208 3.78 21.89 -4.06
N CYS A 209 3.48 22.55 -5.17
CA CYS A 209 2.37 22.16 -6.03
C CYS A 209 2.92 21.43 -7.25
N PHE A 210 2.39 20.24 -7.52
CA PHE A 210 2.72 19.44 -8.69
C PHE A 210 1.52 19.39 -9.63
N ASP A 211 1.78 19.34 -10.94
CA ASP A 211 0.72 19.17 -11.93
C ASP A 211 0.14 17.75 -11.80
N GLU A 212 -1.18 17.64 -11.70
CA GLU A 212 -1.86 16.34 -11.59
C GLU A 212 -1.61 15.42 -12.80
N LYS A 213 -1.28 16.00 -13.96
CA LYS A 213 -0.98 15.23 -15.17
C LYS A 213 0.42 14.62 -15.17
N GLU A 214 1.35 15.21 -14.43
CA GLU A 214 2.73 14.72 -14.27
C GLU A 214 2.90 13.87 -13.02
N GLY A 215 1.83 13.73 -12.21
CA GLY A 215 1.84 13.00 -10.96
C GLY A 215 1.75 11.49 -11.12
N PHE A 216 1.68 10.84 -9.97
CA PHE A 216 1.50 9.39 -9.90
C PHE A 216 0.20 8.96 -10.57
N GLN A 217 0.29 7.97 -11.40
CA GLN A 217 -0.83 7.37 -12.14
C GLN A 217 -0.97 5.91 -11.76
N SER A 218 -2.19 5.40 -11.79
CA SER A 218 -2.50 3.98 -11.66
C SER A 218 -3.29 3.52 -12.87
N LEU A 219 -2.79 2.51 -13.55
CA LEU A 219 -3.47 1.85 -14.66
C LEU A 219 -4.00 0.50 -14.22
N TYR A 220 -5.23 0.18 -14.61
CA TYR A 220 -5.95 -1.02 -14.20
C TYR A 220 -6.13 -1.96 -15.38
N PHE A 221 -5.75 -3.22 -15.18
CA PHE A 221 -5.87 -4.28 -16.18
C PHE A 221 -6.66 -5.42 -15.56
N MET A 222 -7.78 -5.75 -16.19
CA MET A 222 -8.69 -6.82 -15.76
C MET A 222 -8.65 -7.98 -16.76
N GLU A 223 -9.14 -9.14 -16.35
CA GLU A 223 -9.27 -10.33 -17.21
C GLU A 223 -7.95 -10.79 -17.84
N LEU A 224 -6.87 -10.76 -17.06
CA LEU A 224 -5.56 -11.23 -17.48
C LEU A 224 -5.52 -12.77 -17.50
N LYS A 225 -5.46 -13.35 -18.66
CA LYS A 225 -5.25 -14.80 -18.86
C LYS A 225 -3.78 -15.06 -19.09
N SER A 226 -3.02 -15.21 -18.04
CA SER A 226 -1.57 -15.44 -18.12
C SER A 226 -1.16 -16.61 -17.24
N SER A 227 -0.12 -17.32 -17.67
CA SER A 227 0.59 -18.24 -16.78
C SER A 227 1.51 -17.46 -15.85
N GLU A 228 1.94 -18.08 -14.76
CA GLU A 228 2.89 -17.50 -13.81
C GLU A 228 4.14 -16.94 -14.50
N THR A 229 4.79 -17.75 -15.34
CA THR A 229 5.98 -17.36 -16.09
C THR A 229 5.74 -16.20 -17.06
N GLN A 230 4.57 -16.14 -17.69
CA GLN A 230 4.23 -15.03 -18.58
C GLN A 230 4.04 -13.74 -17.81
N LEU A 231 3.38 -13.82 -16.65
CA LEU A 231 3.16 -12.66 -15.78
C LEU A 231 4.47 -12.11 -15.22
N GLU A 232 5.36 -12.99 -14.76
CA GLU A 232 6.69 -12.63 -14.29
C GLU A 232 7.50 -11.91 -15.38
N ASN A 233 7.57 -12.52 -16.55
CA ASN A 233 8.27 -11.90 -17.70
C ASN A 233 7.65 -10.57 -18.12
N ALA A 234 6.34 -10.43 -18.07
CA ALA A 234 5.65 -9.18 -18.39
C ALA A 234 5.97 -8.11 -17.35
N ALA A 235 5.93 -8.46 -16.06
CA ALA A 235 6.22 -7.53 -14.97
C ALA A 235 7.65 -6.99 -15.07
N HIS A 236 8.65 -7.86 -15.27
CA HIS A 236 10.03 -7.42 -15.47
C HIS A 236 10.19 -6.51 -16.69
N LYS A 237 9.60 -6.86 -17.83
CA LYS A 237 9.66 -6.01 -19.02
C LYS A 237 9.03 -4.65 -18.81
N ILE A 238 7.88 -4.59 -18.13
CA ILE A 238 7.20 -3.31 -17.86
C ILE A 238 8.03 -2.43 -16.93
N LEU A 239 8.68 -3.01 -15.93
CA LEU A 239 9.51 -2.28 -14.98
C LEU A 239 10.83 -1.79 -15.57
N ASP A 240 11.38 -2.50 -16.57
CA ASP A 240 12.68 -2.23 -17.17
C ASP A 240 12.61 -1.42 -18.47
N ASP A 241 11.46 -1.42 -19.18
CA ASP A 241 11.31 -0.73 -20.45
C ASP A 241 10.96 0.76 -20.26
N PRO A 242 11.88 1.69 -20.60
CA PRO A 242 11.61 3.12 -20.50
C PRO A 242 10.43 3.60 -21.35
N GLU A 243 10.04 2.85 -22.41
CA GLU A 243 8.89 3.18 -23.24
C GLU A 243 7.56 2.94 -22.50
N CYS A 244 7.56 2.18 -21.41
CA CYS A 244 6.40 2.03 -20.52
C CYS A 244 6.17 3.25 -19.62
N GLY A 245 7.13 4.18 -19.56
CA GLY A 245 7.17 5.27 -18.60
C GLY A 245 7.98 4.90 -17.35
N ASN A 246 7.90 5.71 -16.31
CA ASN A 246 8.57 5.42 -15.05
C ASN A 246 7.68 4.58 -14.14
N VAL A 247 7.65 3.27 -14.36
CA VAL A 247 6.87 2.33 -13.56
C VAL A 247 7.60 2.02 -12.25
N PHE A 248 6.90 2.17 -11.12
CA PHE A 248 7.45 1.92 -9.78
C PHE A 248 7.04 0.57 -9.22
N ARG A 249 5.76 0.20 -9.45
CA ARG A 249 5.18 -0.98 -8.83
C ARG A 249 4.09 -1.58 -9.71
N ILE A 250 4.01 -2.90 -9.69
CA ILE A 250 2.90 -3.66 -10.25
C ILE A 250 2.34 -4.51 -9.12
N LYS A 251 1.05 -4.39 -8.83
CA LYS A 251 0.38 -5.18 -7.80
C LYS A 251 -0.97 -5.69 -8.29
N GLY A 252 -1.48 -6.75 -7.69
CA GLY A 252 -2.83 -7.21 -8.01
C GLY A 252 -3.05 -8.68 -7.70
N PHE A 253 -4.19 -9.17 -8.17
CA PHE A 253 -4.54 -10.58 -8.06
C PHE A 253 -4.82 -11.14 -9.44
N VAL A 254 -4.29 -12.31 -9.68
CA VAL A 254 -4.48 -13.03 -10.92
C VAL A 254 -4.96 -14.46 -10.65
N LYS A 255 -5.78 -14.96 -11.56
CA LYS A 255 -6.24 -16.32 -11.51
C LYS A 255 -5.38 -17.15 -12.46
N LEU A 256 -4.73 -18.20 -11.95
CA LEU A 256 -3.96 -19.09 -12.81
C LEU A 256 -4.87 -19.79 -13.82
N VAL A 257 -4.48 -19.68 -15.07
CA VAL A 257 -4.98 -20.57 -16.13
C VAL A 257 -4.02 -21.75 -16.20
N GLU A 258 -4.43 -22.91 -15.71
CA GLU A 258 -3.64 -24.13 -15.95
C GLU A 258 -3.42 -24.28 -17.46
N SER A 259 -2.16 -24.21 -17.88
CA SER A 259 -1.82 -24.55 -19.26
C SER A 259 -2.09 -26.06 -19.42
N ALA A 260 -2.96 -26.41 -20.35
CA ALA A 260 -3.29 -27.77 -20.71
C ALA A 260 -2.11 -28.59 -21.33
N ALA A 261 -0.87 -28.27 -20.96
CA ALA A 261 0.35 -28.84 -21.53
C ALA A 261 1.25 -29.48 -20.48
N ALA A 262 0.71 -30.32 -19.59
CA ALA A 262 1.52 -31.29 -18.83
C ALA A 262 0.70 -32.51 -18.41
N VAL A 263 -0.13 -33.05 -19.30
CA VAL A 263 -0.56 -34.43 -19.19
C VAL A 263 0.38 -35.25 -20.08
N THR A 264 1.53 -35.61 -19.53
CA THR A 264 2.37 -36.65 -20.08
C THR A 264 1.58 -37.95 -20.06
N GLU A 265 1.42 -38.55 -21.26
CA GLU A 265 0.91 -39.88 -21.49
C GLU A 265 1.68 -40.95 -20.68
N ASN A 266 1.32 -41.17 -19.44
CA ASN A 266 1.72 -42.40 -18.72
C ASN A 266 0.89 -42.61 -17.46
N GLU A 267 -0.44 -42.76 -17.60
CA GLU A 267 -1.26 -43.48 -16.62
C GLU A 267 -2.60 -43.89 -17.23
N LYS A 268 -2.53 -44.73 -18.26
CA LYS A 268 -3.63 -45.65 -18.57
C LYS A 268 -3.29 -46.97 -17.92
N MET A 269 -3.87 -47.19 -16.75
CA MET A 269 -4.36 -48.47 -16.21
C MET A 269 -4.36 -48.42 -14.67
N ASN A 270 -5.48 -48.00 -14.09
CA ASN A 270 -6.17 -48.80 -13.09
C ASN A 270 -7.52 -48.16 -12.71
N SER A 271 -8.54 -48.96 -12.83
CA SER A 271 -9.93 -48.69 -12.47
C SER A 271 -10.10 -48.42 -10.98
N GLY A 272 -10.90 -47.42 -10.64
CA GLY A 272 -11.44 -47.24 -9.28
C GLY A 272 -11.76 -45.80 -8.97
N SER A 273 -13.04 -45.43 -9.08
CA SER A 273 -13.72 -44.26 -8.47
C SER A 273 -12.82 -43.13 -7.92
N ALA A 274 -12.29 -42.31 -8.78
CA ALA A 274 -11.71 -41.05 -8.40
C ALA A 274 -12.82 -39.99 -8.39
N GLN A 275 -13.17 -39.52 -7.20
CA GLN A 275 -13.84 -38.22 -7.01
C GLN A 275 -13.05 -37.20 -7.86
N LYS A 276 -13.74 -36.53 -8.77
CA LYS A 276 -13.20 -35.32 -9.42
C LYS A 276 -12.78 -34.37 -8.30
N ALA A 277 -11.50 -34.28 -8.06
CA ALA A 277 -10.96 -33.14 -7.37
C ALA A 277 -11.38 -31.91 -8.18
N SER A 278 -12.15 -31.03 -7.58
CA SER A 278 -12.42 -29.71 -8.12
C SER A 278 -11.06 -29.07 -8.43
N THR A 279 -10.84 -28.66 -9.65
CA THR A 279 -9.74 -27.76 -9.99
C THR A 279 -10.05 -26.46 -9.28
N ASP A 280 -9.60 -26.34 -8.03
CA ASP A 280 -9.72 -25.12 -7.26
C ASP A 280 -8.91 -24.06 -8.01
N ASN A 281 -9.61 -23.01 -8.42
CA ASN A 281 -9.01 -21.84 -9.02
C ASN A 281 -8.02 -21.26 -8.04
N ILE A 282 -6.73 -21.40 -8.32
CA ILE A 282 -5.67 -20.85 -7.49
C ILE A 282 -5.54 -19.37 -7.81
N TRP A 283 -5.75 -18.53 -6.80
CA TRP A 283 -5.47 -17.11 -6.88
C TRP A 283 -4.03 -16.85 -6.46
N LEU A 284 -3.38 -15.92 -7.15
CA LEU A 284 -2.06 -15.43 -6.81
C LEU A 284 -2.10 -13.93 -6.57
N GLU A 285 -1.50 -13.49 -5.47
CA GLU A 285 -1.16 -12.11 -5.22
C GLU A 285 0.15 -11.79 -5.94
N LEU A 286 0.12 -10.79 -6.83
CA LEU A 286 1.27 -10.23 -7.52
C LEU A 286 1.74 -8.97 -6.80
N ASN A 287 3.02 -8.89 -6.51
CA ASN A 287 3.68 -7.66 -6.10
C ASN A 287 5.08 -7.61 -6.74
N ALA A 288 5.30 -6.61 -7.59
CA ALA A 288 6.57 -6.46 -8.31
C ALA A 288 7.06 -5.01 -8.27
N THR A 289 8.34 -4.86 -8.03
CA THR A 289 9.12 -3.62 -8.14
C THR A 289 10.41 -3.92 -8.89
N ARG A 290 11.24 -2.92 -9.20
CA ARG A 290 12.56 -3.18 -9.79
C ARG A 290 13.48 -4.01 -8.90
N LYS A 291 13.24 -4.04 -7.59
CA LYS A 291 14.08 -4.76 -6.60
C LYS A 291 13.51 -6.10 -6.18
N GLU A 292 12.22 -6.32 -6.40
CA GLU A 292 11.51 -7.45 -5.82
C GLU A 292 10.39 -7.93 -6.73
N PHE A 293 10.25 -9.23 -6.86
CA PHE A 293 9.13 -9.88 -7.52
C PHE A 293 8.56 -10.96 -6.60
N SER A 294 7.26 -10.95 -6.39
CA SER A 294 6.58 -11.92 -5.54
C SER A 294 5.26 -12.34 -6.15
N LEU A 295 5.03 -13.65 -6.20
CA LEU A 295 3.75 -14.28 -6.48
C LEU A 295 3.43 -15.22 -5.33
N LYS A 296 2.36 -14.95 -4.58
CA LYS A 296 1.97 -15.74 -3.41
C LYS A 296 0.56 -16.29 -3.58
N PRO A 297 0.32 -17.59 -3.30
CA PRO A 297 -1.03 -18.13 -3.28
C PRO A 297 -1.89 -17.46 -2.22
N ILE A 298 -3.14 -17.16 -2.58
CA ILE A 298 -4.15 -16.62 -1.66
C ILE A 298 -5.46 -17.37 -1.82
N SER A 299 -6.32 -17.32 -0.79
CA SER A 299 -7.59 -18.04 -0.76
C SER A 299 -8.64 -17.46 -1.71
N THR A 300 -8.66 -16.15 -1.84
CA THR A 300 -9.63 -15.39 -2.65
C THR A 300 -8.94 -14.20 -3.29
N GLY A 301 -9.43 -13.76 -4.45
CA GLY A 301 -8.90 -12.60 -5.15
C GLY A 301 -9.95 -12.00 -6.09
N GLN A 302 -9.70 -10.77 -6.51
CA GLN A 302 -10.41 -10.13 -7.61
C GLN A 302 -9.43 -9.95 -8.76
N GLU A 303 -9.80 -10.41 -9.97
CA GLU A 303 -8.92 -10.37 -11.11
C GLU A 303 -8.62 -8.93 -11.55
N VAL A 304 -7.50 -8.41 -11.09
CA VAL A 304 -7.02 -7.07 -11.40
C VAL A 304 -5.51 -6.99 -11.23
N VAL A 305 -4.83 -6.38 -12.18
CA VAL A 305 -3.44 -5.95 -12.07
C VAL A 305 -3.39 -4.43 -12.18
N ILE A 306 -2.72 -3.81 -11.24
CA ILE A 306 -2.55 -2.36 -11.12
C ILE A 306 -1.09 -2.04 -11.38
N VAL A 307 -0.84 -1.21 -12.38
CA VAL A 307 0.49 -0.67 -12.69
C VAL A 307 0.56 0.77 -12.20
N ILE A 308 1.53 1.08 -11.35
CA ILE A 308 1.68 2.37 -10.69
C ILE A 308 2.98 3.02 -11.16
N GLY A 309 2.91 4.25 -11.62
CA GLY A 309 4.08 4.96 -12.17
C GLY A 309 3.75 6.39 -12.56
N GLU A 310 4.71 7.02 -13.24
CA GLU A 310 4.59 8.37 -13.82
C GLU A 310 4.76 8.31 -15.34
N ASN A 311 4.08 9.19 -16.06
CA ASN A 311 4.16 9.29 -17.51
C ASN A 311 4.00 7.94 -18.23
N MET A 312 3.07 7.13 -17.76
CA MET A 312 2.92 5.76 -18.21
C MET A 312 2.32 5.66 -19.61
N ASN A 313 2.88 4.77 -20.42
CA ASN A 313 2.37 4.42 -21.73
C ASN A 313 1.47 3.17 -21.63
N GLU A 314 0.19 3.40 -21.47
CA GLU A 314 -0.79 2.32 -21.33
C GLU A 314 -0.78 1.31 -22.48
N ALA A 315 -0.62 1.79 -23.71
CA ALA A 315 -0.61 0.92 -24.89
C ALA A 315 0.58 -0.05 -24.87
N ARG A 316 1.74 0.42 -24.47
CA ARG A 316 2.96 -0.39 -24.36
C ARG A 316 2.86 -1.40 -23.22
N ILE A 317 2.31 -1.00 -22.08
CA ILE A 317 2.08 -1.88 -20.93
C ILE A 317 1.07 -2.99 -21.30
N ARG A 318 0.00 -2.63 -22.01
CA ARG A 318 -0.99 -3.62 -22.51
C ARG A 318 -0.37 -4.66 -23.44
N GLU A 319 0.55 -4.27 -24.29
CA GLU A 319 1.26 -5.18 -25.19
C GLU A 319 2.00 -6.27 -24.39
N TYR A 320 2.69 -5.90 -23.31
CA TYR A 320 3.40 -6.86 -22.45
C TYR A 320 2.47 -7.76 -21.65
N LEU A 321 1.34 -7.22 -21.16
CA LEU A 321 0.34 -7.98 -20.41
C LEU A 321 -0.52 -8.87 -21.30
N GLY A 322 -0.43 -8.75 -22.62
CA GLY A 322 -1.21 -9.57 -23.57
C GLY A 322 -2.71 -9.28 -23.55
N THR A 323 -3.13 -8.10 -23.07
CA THR A 323 -4.53 -7.70 -23.04
C THR A 323 -4.90 -7.05 -24.36
N ALA A 324 -5.91 -7.63 -25.07
CA ALA A 324 -6.45 -7.01 -26.27
C ALA A 324 -7.07 -5.65 -25.97
N ASN A 325 -6.93 -4.69 -26.92
CA ASN A 325 -7.62 -3.40 -26.84
C ASN A 325 -9.13 -3.64 -26.73
N ILE A 326 -9.70 -3.46 -25.55
CA ILE A 326 -11.13 -3.29 -25.39
C ILE A 326 -11.42 -1.84 -25.83
N LYS A 327 -12.02 -1.71 -27.01
CA LYS A 327 -12.53 -0.42 -27.52
C LYS A 327 -13.77 -0.02 -26.78
#